data_a1e8e2069dd2d90b92d9a985e356c872
#
_entry.id   a1e8e2069dd2d90b92d9a985e356c872
#
_cell.length_a   1.000
_cell.length_b   1.000
_cell.length_c   1.000
_cell.angle_alpha   90.00
_cell.angle_beta   90.00
_cell.angle_gamma   90.00
#
_symmetry.space_group_name_H-M   'P 1'
#
loop_
_entity.id
_entity.type
_entity.pdbx_description
1 polymer ?
#
loop_
_entity_poly.entity_id
_entity_poly.type
_entity_poly.pdbx_seq_one_letter_code
_entity_poly.pdbx_strand_id
1 'polypeptide(L)'
;FKEIPFSSYEDYAFNSIGYVNNELWGNLGVTVLIKNHKKKTNHKILNKYVEKLEYGTVAINEWSALGFVIPTLPWGGYPGNKDNDIQSGQGYVHNSLLFESPQKGVVYSKFRLSKLIDPPWFVTNKKAHKIFKNLTYYQATKSKINLIKLIFSTLI
;
A
#
# COMPACT_ATOMS: atom_id res chain seq x y z
N PHE A 1 6.35 -16.11 -11.07
CA PHE A 1 6.06 -16.61 -9.70
C PHE A 1 7.28 -17.37 -9.19
N LYS A 2 7.63 -17.14 -7.94
CA LYS A 2 8.68 -17.86 -7.22
C LYS A 2 8.04 -18.65 -6.08
N GLU A 3 8.16 -19.95 -6.12
CA GLU A 3 7.78 -20.80 -4.99
C GLU A 3 8.92 -20.78 -3.97
N ILE A 4 8.58 -20.54 -2.71
CA ILE A 4 9.51 -20.50 -1.59
C ILE A 4 9.25 -21.72 -0.72
N PRO A 5 10.21 -22.64 -0.59
CA PRO A 5 10.05 -23.80 0.28
C PRO A 5 9.80 -23.38 1.73
N PHE A 6 8.88 -24.05 2.40
CA PHE A 6 8.55 -23.77 3.80
C PHE A 6 8.04 -25.00 4.52
N SER A 7 8.31 -25.08 5.80
CA SER A 7 7.79 -26.09 6.74
C SER A 7 6.75 -25.52 7.69
N SER A 8 6.77 -24.19 7.88
CA SER A 8 5.86 -23.47 8.75
C SER A 8 5.57 -22.06 8.20
N TYR A 9 4.53 -21.42 8.74
CA TYR A 9 4.22 -20.02 8.42
C TYR A 9 5.40 -19.08 8.72
N GLU A 10 6.09 -19.29 9.84
CA GLU A 10 7.26 -18.49 10.22
C GLU A 10 8.43 -18.71 9.26
N ASP A 11 8.69 -19.95 8.90
CA ASP A 11 9.72 -20.33 7.94
C ASP A 11 9.48 -19.70 6.56
N TYR A 12 8.25 -19.79 6.04
CA TYR A 12 7.86 -19.09 4.82
C TYR A 12 8.13 -17.58 4.91
N ALA A 13 7.70 -16.95 5.99
CA ALA A 13 7.86 -15.51 6.18
C ALA A 13 9.34 -15.11 6.12
N PHE A 14 10.22 -15.84 6.81
CA PHE A 14 11.64 -15.48 6.85
C PHE A 14 12.41 -15.87 5.58
N ASN A 15 12.11 -17.01 4.97
CA ASN A 15 12.72 -17.40 3.71
C ASN A 15 12.36 -16.45 2.56
N SER A 16 11.14 -15.89 2.57
CA SER A 16 10.72 -14.94 1.55
C SER A 16 11.43 -13.58 1.65
N ILE A 17 11.89 -13.16 2.83
CA ILE A 17 12.58 -11.86 3.00
C ILE A 17 13.85 -11.79 2.16
N GLY A 18 14.69 -12.82 2.23
CA GLY A 18 15.94 -12.87 1.46
C GLY A 18 15.69 -12.70 -0.05
N TYR A 19 14.69 -13.39 -0.57
CA TYR A 19 14.30 -13.26 -1.97
C TYR A 19 13.75 -11.85 -2.29
N VAL A 20 12.85 -11.34 -1.46
CA VAL A 20 12.16 -10.07 -1.73
C VAL A 20 13.12 -8.88 -1.62
N ASN A 21 14.04 -8.89 -0.64
CA ASN A 21 14.98 -7.79 -0.46
C ASN A 21 16.17 -7.82 -1.42
N ASN A 22 16.64 -9.02 -1.83
CA ASN A 22 17.91 -9.14 -2.55
C ASN A 22 17.77 -9.52 -4.03
N GLU A 23 16.69 -10.23 -4.40
CA GLU A 23 16.51 -10.75 -5.76
C GLU A 23 15.57 -9.89 -6.61
N LEU A 24 14.75 -9.05 -5.98
CA LEU A 24 13.82 -8.16 -6.67
C LEU A 24 14.41 -6.76 -6.76
N TRP A 25 14.40 -6.21 -7.96
CA TRP A 25 14.82 -4.83 -8.17
C TRP A 25 13.70 -3.86 -7.78
N GLY A 26 14.08 -2.79 -7.08
CA GLY A 26 13.17 -1.76 -6.58
C GLY A 26 12.69 -2.01 -5.15
N ASN A 27 12.61 -0.95 -4.36
CA ASN A 27 12.30 -0.99 -2.94
C ASN A 27 11.28 0.10 -2.50
N LEU A 28 10.39 0.51 -3.44
CA LEU A 28 9.39 1.54 -3.18
C LEU A 28 8.25 1.03 -2.31
N GLY A 29 7.61 -0.06 -2.72
CA GLY A 29 6.44 -0.56 -2.02
C GLY A 29 6.22 -2.05 -2.19
N VAL A 30 5.78 -2.70 -1.12
CA VAL A 30 5.44 -4.13 -1.09
C VAL A 30 4.05 -4.33 -0.48
N THR A 31 3.28 -5.25 -1.08
CA THR A 31 1.99 -5.69 -0.55
C THR A 31 2.13 -7.09 0.05
N VAL A 32 1.76 -7.23 1.30
CA VAL A 32 1.72 -8.50 2.03
C VAL A 32 0.27 -8.93 2.24
N LEU A 33 -0.11 -10.05 1.65
CA LEU A 33 -1.44 -10.63 1.84
C LEU A 33 -1.40 -11.72 2.90
N ILE A 34 -2.13 -11.51 3.98
CA ILE A 34 -2.15 -12.43 5.11
C ILE A 34 -3.55 -12.58 5.70
N LYS A 35 -4.02 -13.81 5.78
CA LYS A 35 -5.27 -14.15 6.48
C LYS A 35 -5.01 -14.34 7.98
N ASN A 36 -5.97 -13.91 8.81
CA ASN A 36 -5.92 -14.10 10.28
C ASN A 36 -4.70 -13.47 10.98
N HIS A 37 -4.19 -12.34 10.48
CA HIS A 37 -3.05 -11.63 11.07
C HIS A 37 -3.27 -11.18 12.53
N LYS A 38 -4.54 -11.12 12.99
CA LYS A 38 -4.89 -10.72 14.37
C LYS A 38 -4.65 -11.80 15.43
N LYS A 39 -4.42 -13.06 15.03
CA LYS A 39 -3.99 -14.08 16.01
C LYS A 39 -2.65 -13.65 16.60
N LYS A 40 -2.52 -13.69 17.94
CA LYS A 40 -1.34 -13.20 18.68
C LYS A 40 0.01 -13.71 18.12
N THR A 41 0.07 -14.99 17.75
CA THR A 41 1.27 -15.59 17.15
C THR A 41 1.57 -15.00 15.77
N ASN A 42 0.57 -14.95 14.89
CA ASN A 42 0.73 -14.40 13.54
C ASN A 42 1.08 -12.91 13.55
N HIS A 43 0.55 -12.16 14.51
CA HIS A 43 0.88 -10.75 14.68
C HIS A 43 2.35 -10.52 15.04
N LYS A 44 2.90 -11.36 15.93
CA LYS A 44 4.33 -11.28 16.29
C LYS A 44 5.24 -11.60 15.10
N ILE A 45 4.90 -12.65 14.35
CA ILE A 45 5.65 -13.04 13.14
C ILE A 45 5.55 -11.92 12.09
N LEU A 46 4.34 -11.40 11.87
CA LEU A 46 4.12 -10.32 10.91
C LEU A 46 4.92 -9.05 11.26
N ASN A 47 4.96 -8.66 12.53
CA ASN A 47 5.74 -7.48 12.94
C ASN A 47 7.24 -7.67 12.66
N LYS A 48 7.81 -8.82 13.03
CA LYS A 48 9.20 -9.15 12.71
C LYS A 48 9.44 -9.19 11.19
N TYR A 49 8.48 -9.70 10.42
CA TYR A 49 8.52 -9.73 8.97
C TYR A 49 8.56 -8.32 8.39
N VAL A 50 7.64 -7.46 8.80
CA VAL A 50 7.55 -6.05 8.37
C VAL A 50 8.81 -5.28 8.74
N GLU A 51 9.38 -5.52 9.92
CA GLU A 51 10.63 -4.90 10.36
C GLU A 51 11.79 -5.21 9.41
N LYS A 52 11.88 -6.44 8.92
CA LYS A 52 12.98 -6.92 8.06
C LYS A 52 12.78 -6.60 6.56
N LEU A 53 11.57 -6.25 6.12
CA LEU A 53 11.34 -5.86 4.73
C LEU A 53 11.97 -4.50 4.43
N GLU A 54 12.79 -4.41 3.39
CA GLU A 54 13.50 -3.21 2.97
C GLU A 54 12.75 -2.48 1.85
N TYR A 55 11.55 -1.99 2.19
CA TYR A 55 10.67 -1.23 1.30
C TYR A 55 10.20 0.05 1.95
N GLY A 56 10.13 1.13 1.18
CA GLY A 56 9.67 2.44 1.67
C GLY A 56 8.21 2.44 2.13
N THR A 57 7.37 1.57 1.55
CA THR A 57 6.01 1.33 2.01
C THR A 57 5.71 -0.16 2.11
N VAL A 58 5.23 -0.62 3.26
CA VAL A 58 4.75 -1.98 3.48
C VAL A 58 3.25 -1.94 3.73
N ALA A 59 2.46 -2.48 2.81
CA ALA A 59 1.01 -2.54 2.94
C ALA A 59 0.52 -3.96 3.28
N ILE A 60 -0.16 -4.09 4.40
CA ILE A 60 -0.72 -5.37 4.86
C ILE A 60 -2.19 -5.44 4.45
N ASN A 61 -2.52 -6.39 3.58
CA ASN A 61 -3.86 -6.61 3.03
C ASN A 61 -4.45 -5.39 2.32
N GLU A 62 -3.58 -4.55 1.77
CA GLU A 62 -3.98 -3.35 1.05
C GLU A 62 -3.00 -3.08 -0.10
N TRP A 63 -3.38 -2.25 -1.02
CA TRP A 63 -2.52 -1.81 -2.11
C TRP A 63 -1.42 -0.86 -1.61
N SER A 64 -0.16 -1.16 -1.90
CA SER A 64 0.99 -0.39 -1.40
C SER A 64 0.99 1.07 -1.86
N ALA A 65 0.42 1.39 -3.04
CA ALA A 65 0.32 2.77 -3.50
C ALA A 65 -0.60 3.67 -2.66
N LEU A 66 -1.38 3.11 -1.71
CA LEU A 66 -2.07 3.93 -0.71
C LEU A 66 -1.10 4.74 0.15
N GLY A 67 0.14 4.30 0.32
CA GLY A 67 1.17 5.10 0.99
C GLY A 67 1.40 6.45 0.33
N PHE A 68 1.31 6.53 -1.00
CA PHE A 68 1.38 7.81 -1.73
C PHE A 68 0.15 8.69 -1.49
N VAL A 69 -1.04 8.08 -1.41
CA VAL A 69 -2.32 8.82 -1.24
C VAL A 69 -2.50 9.35 0.18
N ILE A 70 -1.83 8.75 1.16
CA ILE A 70 -1.89 9.17 2.57
C ILE A 70 -0.82 10.24 2.82
N PRO A 71 -1.18 11.54 2.90
CA PRO A 71 -0.18 12.62 2.93
C PRO A 71 0.67 12.66 4.19
N THR A 72 0.24 12.02 5.26
CA THR A 72 0.97 11.93 6.54
C THR A 72 1.99 10.78 6.58
N LEU A 73 1.97 9.87 5.59
CA LEU A 73 2.97 8.81 5.46
C LEU A 73 4.14 9.32 4.61
N PRO A 74 5.40 9.13 5.03
CA PRO A 74 6.53 9.34 4.15
C PRO A 74 6.45 8.41 2.93
N TRP A 75 6.70 8.94 1.75
CA TRP A 75 6.70 8.19 0.50
C TRP A 75 8.00 8.36 -0.26
N GLY A 76 8.68 7.26 -0.50
CA GLY A 76 9.95 7.18 -1.22
C GLY A 76 10.49 5.76 -1.22
N GLY A 77 11.62 5.53 -1.85
CA GLY A 77 12.35 4.26 -1.76
C GLY A 77 12.84 3.99 -0.34
N TYR A 78 13.13 2.73 -0.03
CA TYR A 78 13.78 2.40 1.24
C TYR A 78 15.15 3.08 1.34
N PRO A 79 15.54 3.61 2.51
CA PRO A 79 16.81 4.33 2.67
C PRO A 79 18.03 3.46 2.33
N GLY A 80 19.09 4.09 1.84
CA GLY A 80 20.37 3.44 1.54
C GLY A 80 20.65 3.24 0.05
N ASN A 81 19.74 3.61 -0.85
CA ASN A 81 19.97 3.60 -2.29
C ASN A 81 21.12 4.54 -2.67
N LYS A 82 21.93 4.13 -3.64
CA LYS A 82 23.16 4.85 -4.07
C LYS A 82 23.05 5.28 -5.52
N ASP A 83 23.90 6.25 -5.94
CA ASP A 83 23.90 6.76 -7.31
C ASP A 83 24.19 5.69 -8.36
N ASN A 84 24.98 4.68 -8.02
CA ASN A 84 25.30 3.54 -8.88
C ASN A 84 24.30 2.37 -8.77
N ASP A 85 23.38 2.45 -7.82
CA ASP A 85 22.27 1.48 -7.63
C ASP A 85 21.06 2.23 -7.04
N ILE A 86 20.37 2.95 -7.92
CA ILE A 86 19.33 3.90 -7.53
C ILE A 86 18.05 3.23 -7.02
N GLN A 87 17.84 1.94 -7.33
CA GLN A 87 16.64 1.20 -6.97
C GLN A 87 15.35 2.02 -7.25
N SER A 88 14.55 2.29 -6.23
CA SER A 88 13.33 3.12 -6.35
C SER A 88 13.55 4.60 -6.02
N GLY A 89 14.77 5.09 -6.13
CA GLY A 89 15.12 6.48 -5.87
C GLY A 89 15.68 6.73 -4.47
N GLN A 90 16.24 7.92 -4.29
CA GLN A 90 16.80 8.39 -3.03
C GLN A 90 15.88 9.44 -2.41
N GLY A 91 15.79 9.47 -1.09
CA GLY A 91 14.98 10.42 -0.35
C GLY A 91 13.48 10.17 -0.48
N TYR A 92 12.68 11.22 -0.28
CA TYR A 92 11.23 11.16 -0.20
C TYR A 92 10.57 12.06 -1.23
N VAL A 93 9.52 11.58 -1.88
CA VAL A 93 8.62 12.38 -2.71
C VAL A 93 7.81 13.32 -1.83
N HIS A 94 7.34 12.83 -0.69
CA HIS A 94 6.75 13.65 0.35
C HIS A 94 7.04 13.08 1.76
N ASN A 95 7.16 13.99 2.71
CA ASN A 95 7.31 13.74 4.15
C ASN A 95 6.70 14.94 4.89
N SER A 96 5.39 15.08 4.82
CA SER A 96 4.65 16.26 5.28
C SER A 96 4.74 16.52 6.78
N LEU A 97 5.05 15.50 7.58
CA LEU A 97 5.27 15.63 9.02
C LEU A 97 6.74 15.84 9.40
N LEU A 98 7.63 16.00 8.40
CA LEU A 98 9.05 16.27 8.57
C LEU A 98 9.78 15.30 9.50
N PHE A 99 9.48 14.02 9.42
CA PHE A 99 10.26 13.02 10.13
C PHE A 99 11.72 13.06 9.69
N GLU A 100 12.66 13.03 10.63
CA GLU A 100 14.08 13.19 10.32
C GLU A 100 14.68 12.04 9.50
N SER A 101 14.33 10.82 9.78
CA SER A 101 14.89 9.64 9.08
C SER A 101 13.90 8.48 9.05
N PRO A 102 12.72 8.64 8.44
CA PRO A 102 11.77 7.54 8.38
C PRO A 102 12.32 6.42 7.48
N GLN A 103 12.29 5.20 7.96
CA GLN A 103 12.72 4.05 7.16
C GLN A 103 11.62 3.59 6.22
N LYS A 104 10.40 3.50 6.72
CA LYS A 104 9.25 3.01 5.95
C LYS A 104 7.91 3.48 6.51
N GLY A 105 6.92 3.61 5.64
CA GLY A 105 5.53 3.72 6.00
C GLY A 105 4.87 2.34 6.07
N VAL A 106 4.00 2.09 7.07
CA VAL A 106 3.29 0.81 7.18
C VAL A 106 1.79 1.04 7.21
N VAL A 107 1.08 0.40 6.29
CA VAL A 107 -0.39 0.47 6.19
C VAL A 107 -0.99 -0.88 6.55
N TYR A 108 -1.91 -0.91 7.49
CA TYR A 108 -2.61 -2.12 7.89
C TYR A 108 -4.09 -2.08 7.50
N SER A 109 -4.57 -3.13 6.83
CA SER A 109 -5.99 -3.34 6.55
C SER A 109 -6.45 -4.74 6.93
N LYS A 110 -7.77 -4.93 6.98
CA LYS A 110 -8.35 -6.25 7.18
C LYS A 110 -8.26 -7.04 5.88
N PHE A 111 -7.90 -8.32 5.97
CA PHE A 111 -8.00 -9.22 4.82
C PHE A 111 -9.47 -9.36 4.38
N ARG A 112 -9.76 -9.01 3.14
CA ARG A 112 -11.11 -9.06 2.56
C ARG A 112 -11.12 -10.05 1.40
N LEU A 113 -12.05 -11.01 1.46
CA LEU A 113 -12.31 -11.96 0.36
C LEU A 113 -13.44 -11.49 -0.57
N SER A 114 -14.28 -10.55 -0.11
CA SER A 114 -15.36 -9.99 -0.94
C SER A 114 -14.79 -9.05 -1.99
N LYS A 115 -15.44 -8.99 -3.16
CA LYS A 115 -15.13 -8.01 -4.21
C LYS A 115 -15.02 -6.63 -3.55
N LEU A 116 -13.82 -6.09 -3.57
CA LEU A 116 -13.62 -4.68 -3.30
C LEU A 116 -14.44 -3.91 -4.33
N ILE A 117 -15.07 -2.83 -3.90
CA ILE A 117 -15.61 -1.85 -4.84
C ILE A 117 -14.45 -1.46 -5.72
N ASP A 118 -14.57 -1.73 -7.03
CA ASP A 118 -13.53 -1.34 -7.98
C ASP A 118 -13.22 0.14 -7.79
N PRO A 119 -11.98 0.51 -7.48
CA PRO A 119 -11.66 1.92 -7.29
C PRO A 119 -12.07 2.74 -8.52
N PRO A 120 -12.61 3.95 -8.35
CA PRO A 120 -13.12 4.74 -9.48
C PRO A 120 -12.05 5.11 -10.51
N TRP A 121 -10.77 5.01 -10.16
CA TRP A 121 -9.63 5.25 -11.06
C TRP A 121 -9.20 3.99 -11.86
N PHE A 122 -9.75 2.81 -11.59
CA PHE A 122 -9.46 1.63 -12.38
C PHE A 122 -10.26 1.63 -13.68
N VAL A 123 -9.59 1.22 -14.77
CA VAL A 123 -10.21 1.13 -16.11
C VAL A 123 -11.37 0.15 -16.16
N THR A 124 -11.43 -0.80 -15.24
CA THR A 124 -12.51 -1.76 -15.07
C THR A 124 -13.77 -1.17 -14.45
N ASN A 125 -13.66 0.00 -13.78
CA ASN A 125 -14.79 0.63 -13.13
C ASN A 125 -15.70 1.36 -14.13
N LYS A 126 -16.78 0.68 -14.53
CA LYS A 126 -17.76 1.21 -15.50
C LYS A 126 -18.45 2.51 -15.03
N LYS A 127 -18.39 2.85 -13.76
CA LYS A 127 -18.99 4.04 -13.16
C LYS A 127 -18.01 5.22 -13.04
N ALA A 128 -16.73 5.01 -13.35
CA ALA A 128 -15.67 6.00 -13.20
C ALA A 128 -16.07 7.36 -13.78
N HIS A 129 -16.58 7.41 -15.02
CA HIS A 129 -17.01 8.66 -15.67
C HIS A 129 -18.10 9.40 -14.84
N LYS A 130 -19.12 8.68 -14.37
CA LYS A 130 -20.21 9.25 -13.59
C LYS A 130 -19.71 9.78 -12.23
N ILE A 131 -18.84 9.02 -11.57
CA ILE A 131 -18.25 9.40 -10.29
C ILE A 131 -17.40 10.66 -10.44
N PHE A 132 -16.47 10.69 -11.40
CA PHE A 132 -15.60 11.85 -11.60
C PHE A 132 -16.37 13.09 -12.09
N LYS A 133 -17.37 12.93 -12.94
CA LYS A 133 -18.27 14.02 -13.32
C LYS A 133 -18.96 14.65 -12.10
N ASN A 134 -19.55 13.83 -11.23
CA ASN A 134 -20.22 14.32 -10.03
C ASN A 134 -19.24 14.93 -9.02
N LEU A 135 -18.01 14.37 -8.92
CA LEU A 135 -16.95 14.94 -8.11
C LEU A 135 -16.55 16.33 -8.59
N THR A 136 -16.38 16.50 -9.91
CA THR A 136 -16.05 17.80 -10.51
C THR A 136 -17.14 18.84 -10.23
N TYR A 137 -18.42 18.49 -10.42
CA TYR A 137 -19.52 19.39 -10.09
C TYR A 137 -19.57 19.74 -8.59
N TYR A 138 -19.32 18.76 -7.73
CA TYR A 138 -19.25 19.03 -6.29
C TYR A 138 -18.08 19.96 -5.95
N GLN A 139 -16.90 19.71 -6.51
CA GLN A 139 -15.71 20.55 -6.27
C GLN A 139 -15.93 21.99 -6.74
N ALA A 140 -16.57 22.17 -7.90
CA ALA A 140 -16.84 23.48 -8.46
C ALA A 140 -17.89 24.28 -7.69
N THR A 141 -18.95 23.61 -7.19
CA THR A 141 -20.14 24.30 -6.63
C THR A 141 -20.24 24.21 -5.11
N LYS A 142 -19.55 23.23 -4.48
CA LYS A 142 -19.71 22.85 -3.06
C LYS A 142 -21.18 22.59 -2.64
N SER A 143 -22.04 22.32 -3.61
CA SER A 143 -23.46 22.10 -3.39
C SER A 143 -23.75 20.78 -2.69
N LYS A 144 -24.61 20.79 -1.66
CA LYS A 144 -25.07 19.58 -0.98
C LYS A 144 -25.76 18.59 -1.92
N ILE A 145 -26.48 19.09 -2.93
CA ILE A 145 -27.14 18.24 -3.95
C ILE A 145 -26.10 17.49 -4.77
N ASN A 146 -25.00 18.15 -5.17
CA ASN A 146 -23.93 17.51 -5.92
C ASN A 146 -23.13 16.53 -5.05
N LEU A 147 -23.00 16.78 -3.75
CA LEU A 147 -22.44 15.81 -2.81
C LEU A 147 -23.29 14.54 -2.74
N ILE A 148 -24.61 14.69 -2.64
CA ILE A 148 -25.55 13.56 -2.62
C ILE A 148 -25.44 12.75 -3.92
N LYS A 149 -25.44 13.42 -5.09
CA LYS A 149 -25.25 12.76 -6.39
C LYS A 149 -23.92 11.99 -6.46
N LEU A 150 -22.85 12.56 -5.91
CA LEU A 150 -21.55 11.89 -5.83
C LEU A 150 -21.65 10.61 -5.01
N ILE A 151 -22.19 10.69 -3.78
CA ILE A 151 -22.36 9.52 -2.90
C ILE A 151 -23.18 8.43 -3.59
N PHE A 152 -24.31 8.76 -4.18
CA PHE A 152 -25.12 7.78 -4.92
C PHE A 152 -24.37 7.17 -6.10
N SER A 153 -23.53 7.93 -6.81
CA SER A 153 -22.76 7.39 -7.93
C SER A 153 -21.66 6.40 -7.51
N THR A 154 -21.25 6.41 -6.26
CA THR A 154 -20.27 5.43 -5.72
C THR A 154 -20.94 4.15 -5.22
N LEU A 155 -22.20 4.22 -4.79
CA LEU A 155 -22.92 3.09 -4.19
C LEU A 155 -23.71 2.24 -5.21
N ILE A 156 -24.26 2.87 -6.26
CA ILE A 156 -25.10 2.25 -7.28
C ILE A 156 -24.35 2.20 -8.60
#